data_24fe5f397d5445de99645e629dbee40d
#
_entry.id   24fe5f397d5445de99645e629dbee40d
#
_cell.length_a   1.000
_cell.length_b   1.000
_cell.length_c   1.000
_cell.angle_alpha   90.00
_cell.angle_beta   90.00
_cell.angle_gamma   90.00
#
_symmetry.space_group_name_H-M   'P 1'
#
loop_
_entity.id
_entity.type
_entity.pdbx_description
1 polymer ?
#
loop_
_entity_poly.entity_id
_entity_poly.type
_entity_poly.pdbx_seq_one_letter_code
_entity_poly.pdbx_strand_id
1 'polypeptide(L)'
;MEPRNITDYIVIHCAATKASMDIGLTEIRRWHVQDNGWRDVGYHYIIRRNGEVELGRSIRDTGAHAAGYNHKSVSVCMVGGMAEDNSAEANFTAQQWTALLDLVKQLKTEYPDADVIGHNEISEKECPSFDVKKWKEDNL
;
A
#
# COMPACT_ATOMS: atom_id res chain seq x y z
N MET A 1 12.75 12.52 -9.22
CA MET A 1 12.25 12.10 -7.89
C MET A 1 13.42 12.00 -6.92
N GLU A 2 13.15 12.31 -5.67
CA GLU A 2 14.20 12.24 -4.65
C GLU A 2 14.52 10.78 -4.30
N PRO A 3 15.81 10.46 -4.06
CA PRO A 3 16.16 9.14 -3.59
C PRO A 3 15.67 8.91 -2.16
N ARG A 4 15.36 7.65 -1.85
CA ARG A 4 14.97 7.24 -0.51
C ARG A 4 16.18 6.55 0.14
N ASN A 5 16.69 7.14 1.21
CA ASN A 5 17.91 6.69 1.86
C ASN A 5 17.67 5.97 3.19
N ILE A 6 16.46 6.07 3.73
CA ILE A 6 16.09 5.53 5.04
C ILE A 6 14.83 4.70 4.88
N THR A 7 14.75 3.58 5.61
CA THR A 7 13.54 2.75 5.64
C THR A 7 13.20 2.41 7.09
N ASP A 8 12.41 3.29 7.71
CA ASP A 8 11.93 3.10 9.08
C ASP A 8 10.57 2.40 9.12
N TYR A 9 9.82 2.46 8.02
CA TYR A 9 8.46 1.94 7.96
C TYR A 9 8.16 1.23 6.64
N ILE A 10 7.31 0.22 6.73
CA ILE A 10 6.60 -0.37 5.60
C ILE A 10 5.13 -0.02 5.84
N VAL A 11 4.58 0.86 5.02
CA VAL A 11 3.23 1.40 5.21
C VAL A 11 2.25 0.68 4.29
N ILE A 12 1.23 0.09 4.89
CA ILE A 12 0.18 -0.62 4.15
C ILE A 12 -0.97 0.34 3.87
N HIS A 13 -1.37 0.39 2.61
CA HIS A 13 -2.47 1.21 2.09
C HIS A 13 -3.52 0.33 1.42
N CYS A 14 -4.66 0.92 1.11
CA CYS A 14 -5.61 0.36 0.14
C CYS A 14 -5.94 1.43 -0.91
N ALA A 15 -6.42 0.96 -2.05
CA ALA A 15 -6.82 1.87 -3.13
C ALA A 15 -8.15 2.58 -2.85
N ALA A 16 -8.88 2.15 -1.82
CA ALA A 16 -10.23 2.60 -1.49
C ALA A 16 -11.17 2.39 -2.68
N THR A 17 -11.19 1.17 -3.19
CA THR A 17 -12.01 0.76 -4.34
C THR A 17 -12.94 -0.37 -3.92
N LYS A 18 -14.04 -0.52 -4.67
CA LYS A 18 -15.04 -1.57 -4.41
C LYS A 18 -14.51 -2.94 -4.82
N ALA A 19 -15.05 -4.00 -4.22
CA ALA A 19 -14.63 -5.37 -4.50
C ALA A 19 -14.75 -5.75 -5.98
N SER A 20 -15.73 -5.18 -6.69
CA SER A 20 -15.97 -5.44 -8.10
C SER A 20 -14.98 -4.72 -9.04
N MET A 21 -14.18 -3.80 -8.54
CA MET A 21 -13.23 -3.04 -9.34
C MET A 21 -11.92 -3.81 -9.45
N ASP A 22 -11.77 -4.55 -10.55
CA ASP A 22 -10.54 -5.28 -10.84
C ASP A 22 -9.56 -4.35 -11.56
N ILE A 23 -8.94 -3.48 -10.78
CA ILE A 23 -7.97 -2.51 -11.27
C ILE A 23 -6.56 -2.82 -10.76
N GLY A 24 -5.58 -2.10 -11.28
CA GLY A 24 -4.20 -2.25 -10.85
C GLY A 24 -3.39 -0.99 -11.11
N LEU A 25 -2.09 -1.18 -11.33
CA LEU A 25 -1.12 -0.10 -11.49
C LEU A 25 -1.51 0.89 -12.59
N THR A 26 -2.01 0.41 -13.73
CA THR A 26 -2.34 1.28 -14.87
C THR A 26 -3.37 2.33 -14.48
N GLU A 27 -4.45 1.93 -13.81
CA GLU A 27 -5.52 2.83 -13.39
C GLU A 27 -5.05 3.78 -12.28
N ILE A 28 -4.36 3.24 -11.27
CA ILE A 28 -3.86 4.04 -10.15
C ILE A 28 -2.82 5.07 -10.64
N ARG A 29 -1.92 4.66 -11.54
CA ARG A 29 -0.95 5.59 -12.13
C ARG A 29 -1.66 6.72 -12.87
N ARG A 30 -2.69 6.39 -13.63
CA ARG A 30 -3.49 7.41 -14.34
C ARG A 30 -4.09 8.41 -13.37
N TRP A 31 -4.68 7.95 -12.27
CA TRP A 31 -5.25 8.85 -11.27
C TRP A 31 -4.19 9.74 -10.65
N HIS A 32 -3.04 9.19 -10.28
CA HIS A 32 -1.97 9.96 -9.65
C HIS A 32 -1.31 10.94 -10.62
N VAL A 33 -1.02 10.52 -11.84
CA VAL A 33 -0.32 11.37 -12.82
C VAL A 33 -1.28 12.38 -13.46
N GLN A 34 -2.43 11.93 -13.96
CA GLN A 34 -3.32 12.79 -14.72
C GLN A 34 -4.23 13.64 -13.83
N ASP A 35 -4.78 13.07 -12.76
CA ASP A 35 -5.71 13.78 -11.89
C ASP A 35 -5.01 14.59 -10.81
N ASN A 36 -3.91 14.07 -10.23
CA ASN A 36 -3.18 14.76 -9.17
C ASN A 36 -1.96 15.54 -9.66
N GLY A 37 -1.54 15.33 -10.91
CA GLY A 37 -0.36 16.00 -11.48
C GLY A 37 0.98 15.48 -10.93
N TRP A 38 1.00 14.28 -10.36
CA TRP A 38 2.24 13.70 -9.85
C TRP A 38 3.11 13.15 -10.98
N ARG A 39 4.41 12.95 -10.71
CA ARG A 39 5.36 12.44 -11.71
C ARG A 39 5.13 10.97 -12.03
N ASP A 40 4.66 10.20 -11.06
CA ASP A 40 4.40 8.77 -11.17
C ASP A 40 3.38 8.37 -10.10
N VAL A 41 2.95 7.10 -10.14
CA VAL A 41 2.17 6.52 -9.05
C VAL A 41 2.91 6.72 -7.72
N GLY A 42 2.17 6.95 -6.66
CA GLY A 42 2.77 7.24 -5.34
C GLY A 42 3.23 6.02 -4.57
N TYR A 43 2.74 4.82 -4.91
CA TYR A 43 3.05 3.57 -4.21
C TYR A 43 4.23 2.85 -4.84
N HIS A 44 4.99 2.10 -4.02
CA HIS A 44 6.07 1.25 -4.51
C HIS A 44 5.55 -0.10 -5.03
N TYR A 45 4.55 -0.67 -4.36
CA TYR A 45 3.93 -1.94 -4.73
C TYR A 45 2.41 -1.82 -4.73
N ILE A 46 1.78 -2.48 -5.70
CA ILE A 46 0.32 -2.60 -5.79
C ILE A 46 -0.04 -4.08 -5.86
N ILE A 47 -0.92 -4.54 -4.98
CA ILE A 47 -1.40 -5.92 -4.98
C ILE A 47 -2.82 -5.95 -5.55
N ARG A 48 -2.95 -6.55 -6.72
CA ARG A 48 -4.22 -6.68 -7.44
C ARG A 48 -5.15 -7.67 -6.76
N ARG A 49 -6.42 -7.63 -7.15
CA ARG A 49 -7.46 -8.51 -6.59
C ARG A 49 -7.12 -10.01 -6.72
N ASN A 50 -6.38 -10.40 -7.76
CA ASN A 50 -5.94 -11.78 -7.97
C ASN A 50 -4.65 -12.14 -7.21
N GLY A 51 -4.10 -11.22 -6.43
CA GLY A 51 -2.84 -11.42 -5.70
C GLY A 51 -1.58 -11.06 -6.47
N GLU A 52 -1.70 -10.66 -7.74
CA GLU A 52 -0.54 -10.25 -8.52
C GLU A 52 0.06 -8.96 -7.93
N VAL A 53 1.38 -8.95 -7.75
CA VAL A 53 2.10 -7.80 -7.24
C VAL A 53 2.69 -7.02 -8.40
N GLU A 54 2.26 -5.76 -8.55
CA GLU A 54 2.78 -4.88 -9.59
C GLU A 54 3.74 -3.87 -8.99
N LEU A 55 4.80 -3.54 -9.72
CA LEU A 55 5.82 -2.58 -9.30
C LEU A 55 5.42 -1.18 -9.75
N GLY A 56 5.22 -0.30 -8.77
CA GLY A 56 4.91 1.10 -9.02
C GLY A 56 6.17 1.96 -9.10
N ARG A 57 6.26 2.96 -8.22
CA ARG A 57 7.46 3.81 -8.14
C ARG A 57 8.64 2.96 -7.70
N SER A 58 9.83 3.22 -8.26
CA SER A 58 11.04 2.48 -7.87
C SER A 58 11.24 2.53 -6.36
N ILE A 59 11.62 1.40 -5.76
CA ILE A 59 11.86 1.31 -4.32
C ILE A 59 13.01 2.21 -3.86
N ARG A 60 13.87 2.63 -4.78
CA ARG A 60 14.96 3.57 -4.49
C ARG A 60 14.47 5.01 -4.36
N ASP A 61 13.28 5.30 -4.84
CA ASP A 61 12.73 6.65 -4.86
C ASP A 61 11.77 6.85 -3.70
N THR A 62 11.72 8.10 -3.22
CA THR A 62 10.74 8.54 -2.23
C THR A 62 9.35 8.48 -2.86
N GLY A 63 8.40 7.84 -2.18
CA GLY A 63 7.02 7.73 -2.65
C GLY A 63 6.22 9.01 -2.44
N ALA A 64 4.93 8.93 -2.76
CA ALA A 64 3.96 9.99 -2.49
C ALA A 64 2.69 9.30 -1.97
N HIS A 65 2.68 8.92 -0.68
CA HIS A 65 1.63 8.09 -0.12
C HIS A 65 1.26 8.42 1.32
N ALA A 66 2.15 9.05 2.07
CA ALA A 66 1.92 9.37 3.49
C ALA A 66 2.71 10.62 3.87
N ALA A 67 2.03 11.74 4.04
CA ALA A 67 2.66 13.01 4.37
C ALA A 67 3.53 12.89 5.63
N GLY A 68 4.76 13.37 5.57
CA GLY A 68 5.73 13.31 6.66
C GLY A 68 6.48 11.98 6.76
N TYR A 69 6.08 10.95 6.01
CA TYR A 69 6.68 9.60 6.08
C TYR A 69 7.26 9.13 4.76
N ASN A 70 7.01 9.85 3.66
CA ASN A 70 7.41 9.43 2.32
C ASN A 70 8.90 9.11 2.20
N HIS A 71 9.74 9.96 2.78
CA HIS A 71 11.21 9.85 2.65
C HIS A 71 11.81 8.68 3.44
N LYS A 72 11.06 8.06 4.34
CA LYS A 72 11.56 7.02 5.25
C LYS A 72 10.71 5.75 5.24
N SER A 73 9.94 5.53 4.18
CA SER A 73 9.06 4.37 4.12
C SER A 73 8.95 3.76 2.73
N VAL A 74 8.62 2.48 2.72
CA VAL A 74 8.17 1.74 1.55
C VAL A 74 6.66 1.59 1.67
N SER A 75 5.93 1.71 0.56
CA SER A 75 4.48 1.62 0.55
C SER A 75 3.96 0.46 -0.27
N VAL A 76 2.97 -0.23 0.29
CA VAL A 76 2.26 -1.34 -0.33
C VAL A 76 0.77 -0.99 -0.37
N CYS A 77 0.17 -1.01 -1.55
CA CYS A 77 -1.25 -0.70 -1.73
C CYS A 77 -2.02 -1.97 -2.11
N MET A 78 -3.07 -2.27 -1.36
CA MET A 78 -4.01 -3.35 -1.67
C MET A 78 -5.19 -2.78 -2.45
N VAL A 79 -5.49 -3.32 -3.62
CA VAL A 79 -6.66 -2.93 -4.39
C VAL A 79 -7.92 -3.41 -3.67
N GLY A 80 -8.84 -2.51 -3.40
CA GLY A 80 -10.03 -2.77 -2.58
C GLY A 80 -10.14 -1.80 -1.42
N GLY A 81 -10.82 -2.20 -0.36
CA GLY A 81 -10.89 -1.44 0.88
C GLY A 81 -12.13 -0.57 1.04
N MET A 82 -13.09 -0.63 0.10
CA MET A 82 -14.32 0.17 0.17
C MET A 82 -15.55 -0.70 -0.11
N ALA A 83 -16.54 -0.57 0.75
CA ALA A 83 -17.83 -1.24 0.57
C ALA A 83 -18.68 -0.57 -0.51
N GLU A 84 -19.78 -1.23 -0.90
CA GLU A 84 -20.70 -0.70 -1.92
C GLU A 84 -21.32 0.65 -1.49
N ASP A 85 -21.48 0.89 -0.20
CA ASP A 85 -21.99 2.15 0.34
C ASP A 85 -20.90 3.20 0.56
N ASN A 86 -19.70 2.96 0.06
CA ASN A 86 -18.51 3.82 0.14
C ASN A 86 -17.87 3.90 1.54
N SER A 87 -18.30 3.07 2.48
CA SER A 87 -17.63 2.97 3.78
C SER A 87 -16.37 2.09 3.67
N ALA A 88 -15.48 2.18 4.66
CA ALA A 88 -14.30 1.34 4.73
C ALA A 88 -14.69 -0.12 4.99
N GLU A 89 -14.09 -1.03 4.24
CA GLU A 89 -14.34 -2.46 4.38
C GLU A 89 -13.09 -3.25 3.96
N ALA A 90 -12.68 -4.19 4.79
CA ALA A 90 -11.57 -5.09 4.46
C ALA A 90 -12.05 -6.21 3.51
N ASN A 91 -12.39 -5.82 2.28
CA ASN A 91 -12.98 -6.71 1.27
C ASN A 91 -11.94 -7.42 0.40
N PHE A 92 -10.74 -7.63 0.91
CA PHE A 92 -9.63 -8.19 0.15
C PHE A 92 -9.80 -9.69 -0.06
N THR A 93 -9.25 -10.20 -1.17
CA THR A 93 -9.34 -11.61 -1.54
C THR A 93 -8.33 -12.46 -0.76
N ALA A 94 -8.56 -13.78 -0.71
CA ALA A 94 -7.59 -14.69 -0.11
C ALA A 94 -6.23 -14.60 -0.78
N GLN A 95 -6.20 -14.43 -2.11
CA GLN A 95 -4.96 -14.26 -2.87
C GLN A 95 -4.23 -12.99 -2.47
N GLN A 96 -4.95 -11.91 -2.20
CA GLN A 96 -4.33 -10.66 -1.75
C GLN A 96 -3.71 -10.80 -0.36
N TRP A 97 -4.38 -11.46 0.56
CA TRP A 97 -3.83 -11.68 1.91
C TRP A 97 -2.54 -12.52 1.86
N THR A 98 -2.51 -13.57 1.03
CA THR A 98 -1.33 -14.39 0.82
C THR A 98 -0.19 -13.56 0.23
N ALA A 99 -0.47 -12.78 -0.80
CA ALA A 99 0.52 -11.94 -1.46
C ALA A 99 1.06 -10.86 -0.51
N LEU A 100 0.20 -10.25 0.30
CA LEU A 100 0.62 -9.25 1.28
C LEU A 100 1.59 -9.85 2.29
N LEU A 101 1.28 -11.02 2.83
CA LEU A 101 2.14 -11.68 3.81
C LEU A 101 3.51 -12.00 3.21
N ASP A 102 3.53 -12.58 2.01
CA ASP A 102 4.77 -12.92 1.32
C ASP A 102 5.62 -11.69 1.04
N LEU A 103 5.00 -10.61 0.55
CA LEU A 103 5.69 -9.37 0.24
C LEU A 103 6.25 -8.70 1.49
N VAL A 104 5.46 -8.64 2.57
CA VAL A 104 5.91 -8.04 3.83
C VAL A 104 7.08 -8.82 4.42
N LYS A 105 7.03 -10.15 4.39
CA LYS A 105 8.15 -10.98 4.84
C LYS A 105 9.41 -10.69 4.04
N GLN A 106 9.30 -10.57 2.72
CA GLN A 106 10.41 -10.24 1.85
C GLN A 106 10.98 -8.85 2.17
N LEU A 107 10.12 -7.86 2.35
CA LEU A 107 10.55 -6.50 2.70
C LEU A 107 11.20 -6.45 4.08
N LYS A 108 10.72 -7.23 5.04
CA LYS A 108 11.34 -7.32 6.37
C LYS A 108 12.71 -7.99 6.32
N THR A 109 12.96 -8.87 5.35
CA THR A 109 14.29 -9.43 5.12
C THR A 109 15.27 -8.35 4.63
N GLU A 110 14.81 -7.47 3.75
CA GLU A 110 15.62 -6.36 3.22
C GLU A 110 15.76 -5.22 4.25
N TYR A 111 14.72 -4.96 5.02
CA TYR A 111 14.66 -3.85 5.98
C TYR A 111 14.23 -4.37 7.35
N PRO A 112 15.11 -5.10 8.04
CA PRO A 112 14.73 -5.79 9.29
C PRO A 112 14.31 -4.85 10.43
N ASP A 113 14.79 -3.61 10.41
CA ASP A 113 14.46 -2.62 11.44
C ASP A 113 13.20 -1.80 11.11
N ALA A 114 12.63 -1.97 9.92
CA ALA A 114 11.43 -1.25 9.53
C ALA A 114 10.20 -1.80 10.24
N ASP A 115 9.36 -0.89 10.76
CA ASP A 115 8.10 -1.27 11.38
C ASP A 115 7.00 -1.32 10.32
N VAL A 116 6.17 -2.35 10.38
CA VAL A 116 5.02 -2.50 9.48
C VAL A 116 3.82 -1.83 10.12
N ILE A 117 3.29 -0.81 9.46
CA ILE A 117 2.18 -0.01 9.98
C ILE A 117 1.11 0.18 8.90
N GLY A 118 -0.13 0.46 9.34
CA GLY A 118 -1.19 0.92 8.46
C GLY A 118 -1.15 2.43 8.31
N HIS A 119 -1.60 2.93 7.17
CA HIS A 119 -1.72 4.37 6.95
C HIS A 119 -2.62 5.03 8.01
N ASN A 120 -3.61 4.31 8.53
CA ASN A 120 -4.50 4.79 9.59
C ASN A 120 -3.82 4.96 10.95
N GLU A 121 -2.59 4.49 11.12
CA GLU A 121 -1.82 4.70 12.35
C GLU A 121 -1.08 6.05 12.33
N ILE A 122 -0.92 6.66 11.16
CA ILE A 122 -0.17 7.92 10.98
C ILE A 122 -0.99 9.01 10.28
N SER A 123 -2.30 8.79 10.10
CA SER A 123 -3.21 9.78 9.52
C SER A 123 -4.61 9.53 10.07
N GLU A 124 -5.54 10.44 9.78
CA GLU A 124 -6.95 10.30 10.16
C GLU A 124 -7.74 9.44 9.17
N LYS A 125 -7.11 8.97 8.09
CA LYS A 125 -7.77 8.16 7.08
C LYS A 125 -8.01 6.73 7.60
N GLU A 126 -9.02 6.07 7.06
CA GLU A 126 -9.33 4.67 7.41
C GLU A 126 -8.46 3.67 6.66
N CYS A 127 -7.82 4.09 5.56
CA CYS A 127 -6.87 3.29 4.79
C CYS A 127 -5.84 2.63 5.71
N PRO A 128 -5.58 1.34 5.63
CA PRO A 128 -6.00 0.39 4.59
C PRO A 128 -7.33 -0.34 4.87
N SER A 129 -8.19 0.16 5.73
CA SER A 129 -9.49 -0.40 6.08
C SER A 129 -9.43 -1.67 6.91
N PHE A 130 -8.29 -1.95 7.54
CA PHE A 130 -8.13 -3.03 8.52
C PHE A 130 -7.05 -2.65 9.54
N ASP A 131 -7.01 -3.39 10.63
CA ASP A 131 -6.05 -3.18 11.73
C ASP A 131 -4.75 -3.91 11.42
N VAL A 132 -3.75 -3.18 10.91
CA VAL A 132 -2.45 -3.75 10.55
C VAL A 132 -1.71 -4.28 11.78
N LYS A 133 -1.84 -3.60 12.92
CA LYS A 133 -1.19 -4.04 14.16
C LYS A 133 -1.66 -5.44 14.55
N LYS A 134 -2.96 -5.69 14.51
CA LYS A 134 -3.52 -7.01 14.78
C LYS A 134 -3.10 -8.02 13.71
N TRP A 135 -3.13 -7.61 12.45
CA TRP A 135 -2.69 -8.48 11.36
C TRP A 135 -1.24 -8.94 11.55
N LYS A 136 -0.34 -8.05 11.98
CA LYS A 136 1.06 -8.40 12.30
C LYS A 136 1.13 -9.43 13.43
N GLU A 137 0.38 -9.22 14.49
CA GLU A 137 0.37 -10.11 15.65
C GLU A 137 -0.07 -11.52 15.24
N ASP A 138 -1.01 -11.63 14.32
CA ASP A 138 -1.57 -12.91 13.88
C ASP A 138 -0.71 -13.62 12.82
N ASN A 139 0.14 -12.89 12.07
CA ASN A 139 0.81 -13.43 10.88
C ASN A 139 2.34 -13.32 10.88
N LEU A 140 2.91 -12.42 11.66
CA LEU A 140 4.38 -12.20 11.67
C LEU A 140 5.06 -12.63 13.01
#